data_c2a3ad5bc6c7a4aaeadf66b268a43bcb
#
_entry.id   c2a3ad5bc6c7a4aaeadf66b268a43bcb
#
_cell.length_a   1.000
_cell.length_b   1.000
_cell.length_c   1.000
_cell.angle_alpha   90.00
_cell.angle_beta   90.00
_cell.angle_gamma   90.00
#
_symmetry.space_group_name_H-M   'P 1'
#
loop_
_entity.id
_entity.type
_entity.pdbx_description
1 polymer ?
#
loop_
_entity_poly.entity_id
_entity_poly.type
_entity_poly.pdbx_seq_one_letter_code
_entity_poly.pdbx_strand_id
1 'polypeptide(L)'
;MKTATRTLVGTTLLLVILLAHATATQQPAAPAAQPAAPTAKPDEGIPITNQAVQKACGSCHRADDKGQMSRISFQRQTPEGWQSTVQRMAALNGLQIDPATAREVVKYLANNLGLAPDEAKPAAWEVERRAIDYKYTASSDTEAVCIKCHSMGRVISQRRTKNEWDLLIAMHRGWYPLVDNQAFRRNGPPPRDPASDGRPPDLRQPVEKAIDHLARTFPFKTPEWTAWSATMRPARLDSTWTLSGWDLGKGAIYGTVVVAAVAGAPDEFTTNITYRTARTGQTVTRTGRSVVYTGYQWRGRSTSAGSAETALREVMFVDRDWRQMEGRWFMGGYDEVGLDVRLERAGSEPRLLGTDRTALRAGATGQELKIYGANLPASLRPADIDLGPGLTVSRIASVTPDLATVVVDVASGAAVGARDLFVAGASRPSALAVFDRIDNIKVKPDWAMARVGGDTFPKMTAQFEAWAFNNGIDGRPDTADDINLGLVDAAWSMEEYAATYDDDDMRFVGALDAVTGRFTPNVDGPNPNRKGSRNNVGDVWVVAKYTPEPQGGKPAAALRARAHLLVTVPLFMRFDPTVGTAPLDSPRSPGVRQ
;
A
#
# COMPACT_ATOMS: atom_id res chain seq x y z
N MET A 1 -12.97 -81.35 15.78
CA MET A 1 -12.35 -82.68 15.68
C MET A 1 -10.93 -82.52 15.16
N LYS A 2 -10.00 -83.09 15.95
CA LYS A 2 -8.63 -83.54 15.60
C LYS A 2 -7.64 -82.41 15.15
N THR A 3 -6.45 -82.32 15.58
CA THR A 3 -5.62 -82.80 16.71
C THR A 3 -4.27 -82.11 16.52
N ALA A 4 -3.65 -81.77 17.58
CA ALA A 4 -2.31 -81.25 17.65
C ALA A 4 -1.23 -82.20 17.19
N THR A 5 -0.09 -81.69 16.74
CA THR A 5 1.19 -82.41 16.93
C THR A 5 2.31 -81.35 17.14
N ARG A 6 2.89 -81.42 18.30
CA ARG A 6 4.17 -80.75 18.68
C ARG A 6 5.31 -81.64 18.17
N THR A 7 6.36 -81.03 17.66
CA THR A 7 7.68 -81.72 17.60
C THR A 7 8.77 -80.71 18.06
N LEU A 8 9.45 -81.14 19.11
CA LEU A 8 10.57 -80.56 19.77
C LEU A 8 11.85 -81.23 19.29
N VAL A 9 12.84 -80.55 18.79
CA VAL A 9 14.26 -81.04 18.64
C VAL A 9 15.10 -79.71 18.67
N GLY A 10 15.99 -79.45 19.55
CA GLY A 10 17.14 -80.20 20.00
C GLY A 10 18.32 -79.28 19.82
N THR A 11 18.81 -78.72 20.92
CA THR A 11 19.97 -77.80 21.04
C THR A 11 21.27 -78.48 20.63
N THR A 12 22.09 -77.84 19.80
CA THR A 12 23.54 -78.09 19.73
C THR A 12 24.32 -76.81 19.68
N LEU A 13 25.04 -76.54 20.76
CA LEU A 13 25.93 -75.45 20.96
C LEU A 13 27.28 -75.71 20.28
N LEU A 14 27.64 -74.94 19.25
CA LEU A 14 28.97 -75.02 18.66
C LEU A 14 29.69 -73.66 18.99
N LEU A 15 30.67 -73.77 19.89
CA LEU A 15 31.55 -72.65 20.29
C LEU A 15 32.63 -72.53 19.20
N VAL A 16 32.59 -71.50 18.36
CA VAL A 16 33.66 -71.11 17.45
C VAL A 16 34.37 -69.90 18.01
N ILE A 17 35.57 -70.10 18.50
CA ILE A 17 36.46 -69.02 18.92
C ILE A 17 37.07 -68.39 17.66
N LEU A 18 36.66 -67.18 17.27
CA LEU A 18 37.26 -66.37 16.25
C LEU A 18 38.23 -65.38 16.92
N LEU A 19 39.53 -65.58 16.73
CA LEU A 19 40.57 -64.56 17.01
C LEU A 19 40.37 -63.35 16.07
N ALA A 20 39.82 -62.25 16.58
CA ALA A 20 39.77 -61.02 15.86
C ALA A 20 41.11 -60.29 15.99
N HIS A 21 41.84 -60.16 14.89
CA HIS A 21 42.93 -59.25 14.77
C HIS A 21 42.40 -57.82 14.77
N ALA A 22 42.67 -57.02 15.81
CA ALA A 22 42.35 -55.62 15.86
C ALA A 22 43.33 -54.87 14.96
N THR A 23 42.91 -54.54 13.75
CA THR A 23 43.58 -53.50 12.96
C THR A 23 43.10 -52.15 13.49
N ALA A 24 43.99 -51.43 14.18
CA ALA A 24 43.77 -50.05 14.59
C ALA A 24 43.64 -49.18 13.33
N THR A 25 42.42 -48.86 12.91
CA THR A 25 42.20 -47.78 11.95
C THR A 25 42.50 -46.47 12.64
N GLN A 26 43.60 -45.83 12.26
CA GLN A 26 43.90 -44.43 12.63
C GLN A 26 42.75 -43.56 12.13
N GLN A 27 42.04 -42.98 13.08
CA GLN A 27 41.05 -41.94 12.82
C GLN A 27 41.78 -40.74 12.20
N PRO A 28 41.31 -40.19 11.06
CA PRO A 28 41.94 -38.99 10.49
C PRO A 28 41.95 -37.87 11.55
N ALA A 29 43.09 -37.22 11.73
CA ALA A 29 43.23 -36.08 12.61
C ALA A 29 42.16 -35.04 12.25
N ALA A 30 41.43 -34.55 13.26
CA ALA A 30 40.49 -33.46 13.09
C ALA A 30 41.20 -32.27 12.42
N PRO A 31 40.57 -31.63 11.40
CA PRO A 31 41.13 -30.44 10.78
C PRO A 31 41.48 -29.43 11.87
N ALA A 32 42.71 -28.89 11.83
CA ALA A 32 43.12 -27.83 12.73
C ALA A 32 42.05 -26.72 12.74
N ALA A 33 41.61 -26.34 13.94
CA ALA A 33 40.67 -25.26 14.14
C ALA A 33 41.18 -24.02 13.38
N GLN A 34 40.43 -23.57 12.38
CA GLN A 34 40.70 -22.30 11.72
C GLN A 34 40.73 -21.21 12.81
N PRO A 35 41.69 -20.28 12.77
CA PRO A 35 41.71 -19.17 13.70
C PRO A 35 40.34 -18.48 13.64
N ALA A 36 39.74 -18.32 14.81
CA ALA A 36 38.46 -17.63 14.94
C ALA A 36 38.59 -16.27 14.26
N ALA A 37 37.70 -16.01 13.30
CA ALA A 37 37.61 -14.70 12.68
C ALA A 37 37.53 -13.65 13.80
N PRO A 38 38.17 -12.47 13.66
CA PRO A 38 38.13 -11.44 14.68
C PRO A 38 36.68 -11.18 15.06
N THR A 39 36.37 -11.33 16.34
CA THR A 39 35.00 -11.15 16.87
C THR A 39 34.56 -9.74 16.52
N ALA A 40 33.63 -9.64 15.59
CA ALA A 40 33.03 -8.36 15.23
C ALA A 40 32.53 -7.69 16.53
N LYS A 41 32.82 -6.39 16.67
CA LYS A 41 32.35 -5.62 17.81
C LYS A 41 30.85 -5.83 17.95
N PRO A 42 30.32 -6.17 19.13
CA PRO A 42 28.90 -6.41 19.30
C PRO A 42 28.08 -5.20 18.81
N ASP A 43 26.97 -5.48 18.14
CA ASP A 43 26.05 -4.43 17.74
C ASP A 43 25.57 -3.66 18.97
N GLU A 44 25.58 -2.33 18.88
CA GLU A 44 25.06 -1.46 19.92
C GLU A 44 23.62 -1.08 19.60
N GLY A 45 22.70 -1.49 20.49
CA GLY A 45 21.27 -1.23 20.38
C GLY A 45 20.85 0.15 20.89
N ILE A 46 19.59 0.49 20.73
CA ILE A 46 18.96 1.68 21.34
C ILE A 46 18.38 1.27 22.69
N PRO A 47 18.79 1.90 23.82
CA PRO A 47 18.24 1.59 25.14
C PRO A 47 16.75 1.85 25.25
N ILE A 48 16.04 1.02 26.01
CA ILE A 48 14.62 1.15 26.29
C ILE A 48 14.47 1.74 27.71
N THR A 49 13.96 2.95 27.80
CA THR A 49 13.79 3.67 29.07
C THR A 49 12.34 3.70 29.56
N ASN A 50 11.36 3.34 28.71
CA ASN A 50 9.95 3.36 29.06
C ASN A 50 9.59 2.16 29.94
N GLN A 51 8.99 2.44 31.11
CA GLN A 51 8.62 1.44 32.10
C GLN A 51 7.53 0.48 31.62
N ALA A 52 6.56 0.95 30.82
CA ALA A 52 5.52 0.08 30.27
C ALA A 52 6.12 -0.98 29.33
N VAL A 53 7.08 -0.59 28.48
CA VAL A 53 7.80 -1.55 27.60
C VAL A 53 8.61 -2.52 28.45
N GLN A 54 9.40 -2.03 29.41
CA GLN A 54 10.21 -2.89 30.28
C GLN A 54 9.34 -3.90 31.05
N LYS A 55 8.23 -3.47 31.60
CA LYS A 55 7.29 -4.32 32.35
C LYS A 55 6.58 -5.33 31.46
N ALA A 56 6.08 -4.90 30.30
CA ALA A 56 5.32 -5.77 29.40
C ALA A 56 6.20 -6.79 28.68
N CYS A 57 7.45 -6.43 28.32
CA CYS A 57 8.30 -7.24 27.45
C CYS A 57 9.51 -7.85 28.18
N GLY A 58 9.88 -7.35 29.36
CA GLY A 58 11.14 -7.69 30.05
C GLY A 58 11.25 -9.12 30.57
N SER A 59 10.14 -9.82 30.78
CA SER A 59 10.15 -11.24 31.18
C SER A 59 10.79 -12.15 30.12
N CYS A 60 10.60 -11.82 28.83
CA CYS A 60 11.17 -12.58 27.69
C CYS A 60 12.33 -11.85 27.02
N HIS A 61 12.31 -10.52 26.97
CA HIS A 61 13.31 -9.66 26.34
C HIS A 61 14.12 -8.94 27.42
N ARG A 62 15.09 -9.65 28.02
CA ARG A 62 15.87 -9.10 29.13
C ARG A 62 16.71 -7.91 28.68
N ALA A 63 16.77 -6.88 29.53
CA ALA A 63 17.66 -5.75 29.36
C ALA A 63 19.06 -6.11 29.88
N ASP A 64 20.08 -5.61 29.20
CA ASP A 64 21.47 -5.62 29.67
C ASP A 64 21.74 -4.43 30.62
N ASP A 65 22.99 -4.29 31.06
CA ASP A 65 23.47 -3.20 31.92
C ASP A 65 23.37 -1.81 31.29
N LYS A 66 23.21 -1.74 29.96
CA LYS A 66 23.00 -0.50 29.19
C LYS A 66 21.52 -0.21 28.91
N GLY A 67 20.62 -1.04 29.45
CA GLY A 67 19.18 -0.92 29.18
C GLY A 67 18.75 -1.38 27.79
N GLN A 68 19.59 -2.12 27.07
CA GLN A 68 19.28 -2.65 25.75
C GLN A 68 18.53 -3.98 25.89
N MET A 69 17.27 -4.02 25.49
CA MET A 69 16.45 -5.22 25.54
C MET A 69 16.70 -6.12 24.33
N SER A 70 16.94 -7.41 24.58
CA SER A 70 17.19 -8.40 23.52
C SER A 70 16.10 -8.36 22.46
N ARG A 71 16.47 -8.48 21.21
CA ARG A 71 15.61 -8.40 20.02
C ARG A 71 15.01 -7.01 19.78
N ILE A 72 14.47 -6.33 20.80
CA ILE A 72 13.75 -5.06 20.66
C ILE A 72 14.73 -3.93 20.32
N SER A 73 15.80 -3.78 21.09
CA SER A 73 16.76 -2.68 20.95
C SER A 73 17.58 -2.67 19.66
N PHE A 74 17.51 -3.73 18.86
CA PHE A 74 18.35 -3.95 17.68
C PHE A 74 17.59 -3.91 16.35
N GLN A 75 16.37 -3.37 16.37
CA GLN A 75 15.53 -3.20 15.21
C GLN A 75 14.73 -1.90 15.28
N ARG A 76 14.41 -1.35 14.11
CA ARG A 76 13.54 -0.18 13.95
C ARG A 76 12.48 -0.48 12.91
N GLN A 77 11.25 0.01 13.13
CA GLN A 77 10.11 -0.30 12.27
C GLN A 77 9.13 0.87 12.24
N THR A 78 8.22 0.84 11.26
CA THR A 78 7.04 1.72 11.24
C THR A 78 6.11 1.43 12.42
N PRO A 79 5.17 2.32 12.76
CA PRO A 79 4.14 2.05 13.76
C PRO A 79 3.39 0.74 13.50
N GLU A 80 3.06 0.44 12.23
CA GLU A 80 2.42 -0.79 11.79
C GLU A 80 3.29 -2.03 12.10
N GLY A 81 4.57 -1.91 11.84
CA GLY A 81 5.54 -2.97 12.12
C GLY A 81 5.60 -3.30 13.60
N TRP A 82 5.65 -2.28 14.46
CA TRP A 82 5.64 -2.46 15.91
C TRP A 82 4.31 -3.03 16.40
N GLN A 83 3.21 -2.52 15.93
CA GLN A 83 1.89 -3.05 16.28
C GLN A 83 1.74 -4.52 15.90
N SER A 84 2.12 -4.88 14.66
CA SER A 84 2.11 -6.29 14.23
C SER A 84 3.03 -7.16 15.08
N THR A 85 4.14 -6.61 15.58
CA THR A 85 5.04 -7.32 16.49
C THR A 85 4.38 -7.58 17.83
N VAL A 86 3.74 -6.58 18.45
CA VAL A 86 3.01 -6.74 19.71
C VAL A 86 1.86 -7.75 19.57
N GLN A 87 1.10 -7.67 18.47
CA GLN A 87 0.02 -8.62 18.18
C GLN A 87 0.54 -10.06 18.05
N ARG A 88 1.68 -10.27 17.38
CA ARG A 88 2.31 -11.59 17.31
C ARG A 88 2.77 -12.10 18.69
N MET A 89 3.33 -11.22 19.51
CA MET A 89 3.70 -11.61 20.88
C MET A 89 2.48 -12.05 21.68
N ALA A 90 1.34 -11.37 21.52
CA ALA A 90 0.09 -11.76 22.17
C ALA A 90 -0.47 -13.09 21.60
N ALA A 91 -0.52 -13.22 20.28
CA ALA A 91 -1.17 -14.35 19.63
C ALA A 91 -0.35 -15.65 19.69
N LEU A 92 0.98 -15.56 19.55
CA LEU A 92 1.85 -16.73 19.38
C LEU A 92 2.78 -16.99 20.58
N ASN A 93 3.03 -15.99 21.43
CA ASN A 93 3.96 -16.10 22.55
C ASN A 93 3.28 -15.85 23.92
N GLY A 94 1.95 -15.73 23.95
CA GLY A 94 1.19 -15.65 25.18
C GLY A 94 1.30 -14.34 25.95
N LEU A 95 1.78 -13.25 25.30
CA LEU A 95 1.83 -11.93 25.92
C LEU A 95 0.42 -11.49 26.34
N GLN A 96 0.25 -11.23 27.62
CA GLN A 96 -0.96 -10.62 28.17
C GLN A 96 -0.72 -9.12 28.28
N ILE A 97 -1.44 -8.33 27.50
CA ILE A 97 -1.31 -6.88 27.45
C ILE A 97 -2.68 -6.24 27.24
N ASP A 98 -3.02 -5.27 28.07
CA ASP A 98 -4.26 -4.52 27.87
C ASP A 98 -4.11 -3.49 26.75
N PRO A 99 -5.22 -3.04 26.14
CA PRO A 99 -5.19 -2.15 24.99
C PRO A 99 -4.50 -0.79 25.25
N ALA A 100 -4.61 -0.24 26.45
CA ALA A 100 -3.99 1.06 26.77
C ALA A 100 -2.47 0.92 26.88
N THR A 101 -1.98 -0.09 27.57
CA THR A 101 -0.55 -0.43 27.65
C THR A 101 0.00 -0.77 26.25
N ALA A 102 -0.74 -1.51 25.44
CA ALA A 102 -0.30 -1.82 24.07
C ALA A 102 -0.16 -0.57 23.20
N ARG A 103 -1.05 0.40 23.32
CA ARG A 103 -0.92 1.70 22.63
C ARG A 103 0.32 2.46 23.09
N GLU A 104 0.57 2.52 24.39
CA GLU A 104 1.76 3.18 24.95
C GLU A 104 3.03 2.52 24.43
N VAL A 105 3.10 1.19 24.48
CA VAL A 105 4.24 0.40 23.98
C VAL A 105 4.50 0.68 22.49
N VAL A 106 3.47 0.58 21.64
CA VAL A 106 3.62 0.85 20.20
C VAL A 106 4.06 2.29 19.95
N LYS A 107 3.47 3.26 20.66
CA LYS A 107 3.80 4.68 20.55
C LYS A 107 5.27 4.94 20.92
N TYR A 108 5.71 4.41 22.06
CA TYR A 108 7.10 4.55 22.48
C TYR A 108 8.07 3.92 21.46
N LEU A 109 7.82 2.66 21.06
CA LEU A 109 8.69 1.96 20.12
C LEU A 109 8.70 2.63 18.75
N ALA A 110 7.57 3.08 18.24
CA ALA A 110 7.50 3.81 16.97
C ALA A 110 8.29 5.13 17.03
N ASN A 111 8.22 5.86 18.15
CA ASN A 111 8.89 7.16 18.29
C ASN A 111 10.40 7.03 18.53
N ASN A 112 10.85 6.00 19.25
CA ASN A 112 12.26 5.86 19.63
C ASN A 112 13.03 4.86 18.78
N LEU A 113 12.34 3.90 18.18
CA LEU A 113 12.89 2.88 17.27
C LEU A 113 12.06 2.87 15.97
N GLY A 114 11.79 4.06 15.45
CA GLY A 114 11.06 4.29 14.21
C GLY A 114 11.97 4.39 12.99
N LEU A 115 11.40 4.95 11.93
CA LEU A 115 12.10 5.25 10.68
C LEU A 115 12.13 6.76 10.45
N ALA A 116 13.18 7.26 9.81
CA ALA A 116 13.20 8.62 9.27
C ALA A 116 12.28 8.73 8.04
N PRO A 117 11.83 9.95 7.66
CA PRO A 117 10.98 10.14 6.49
C PRO A 117 11.53 9.50 5.21
N ASP A 118 12.82 9.68 4.92
CA ASP A 118 13.46 9.12 3.73
C ASP A 118 13.57 7.59 3.76
N GLU A 119 13.63 7.00 4.95
CA GLU A 119 13.62 5.55 5.12
C GLU A 119 12.22 4.94 4.93
N ALA A 120 11.17 5.67 5.31
CA ALA A 120 9.80 5.19 5.25
C ALA A 120 9.14 5.45 3.89
N LYS A 121 9.50 6.53 3.20
CA LYS A 121 8.88 6.98 1.95
C LYS A 121 8.84 5.93 0.85
N PRO A 122 9.90 5.14 0.57
CA PRO A 122 9.87 4.13 -0.48
C PRO A 122 8.84 3.03 -0.28
N ALA A 123 8.42 2.78 0.95
CA ALA A 123 7.44 1.75 1.31
C ALA A 123 6.16 2.33 1.91
N ALA A 124 5.88 3.60 1.69
CA ALA A 124 4.82 4.33 2.37
C ALA A 124 3.45 3.62 2.34
N TRP A 125 3.11 3.02 1.19
CA TRP A 125 1.85 2.32 0.97
C TRP A 125 2.01 0.80 0.92
N GLU A 126 3.21 0.31 0.65
CA GLU A 126 3.50 -1.11 0.53
C GLU A 126 3.44 -1.85 1.86
N VAL A 127 3.78 -1.19 2.96
CA VAL A 127 3.58 -1.74 4.30
C VAL A 127 2.10 -2.01 4.58
N GLU A 128 1.22 -1.29 3.89
CA GLU A 128 -0.22 -1.44 3.90
C GLU A 128 -0.73 -2.47 2.86
N ARG A 129 0.17 -3.23 2.24
CA ARG A 129 -0.09 -4.33 1.29
C ARG A 129 -0.52 -3.92 -0.12
N ARG A 130 -0.10 -2.79 -0.58
CA ARG A 130 -0.25 -2.38 -2.00
C ARG A 130 0.83 -3.06 -2.85
N ALA A 131 0.87 -4.39 -2.84
CA ALA A 131 1.89 -5.19 -3.51
C ALA A 131 1.93 -5.00 -5.03
N ILE A 132 0.83 -4.54 -5.62
CA ILE A 132 0.71 -4.35 -7.08
C ILE A 132 1.37 -3.08 -7.60
N ASP A 133 1.56 -2.08 -6.73
CA ASP A 133 2.07 -0.76 -7.14
C ASP A 133 3.59 -0.64 -7.01
N TYR A 134 4.23 -1.60 -6.37
CA TYR A 134 5.64 -1.51 -6.05
C TYR A 134 6.43 -2.73 -6.53
N LYS A 135 7.52 -2.45 -7.25
CA LYS A 135 8.52 -3.46 -7.66
C LYS A 135 9.85 -3.12 -7.03
N TYR A 136 10.42 -4.09 -6.33
CA TYR A 136 11.74 -3.94 -5.74
C TYR A 136 12.81 -4.26 -6.76
N THR A 137 13.47 -3.22 -7.28
CA THR A 137 14.43 -3.37 -8.39
C THR A 137 15.88 -3.50 -7.94
N ALA A 138 16.19 -3.20 -6.67
CA ALA A 138 17.56 -3.23 -6.16
C ALA A 138 18.17 -4.64 -6.03
N SER A 139 17.33 -5.67 -5.93
CA SER A 139 17.76 -7.08 -5.89
C SER A 139 16.57 -7.98 -6.26
N SER A 140 16.56 -8.48 -7.49
CA SER A 140 15.56 -9.46 -7.95
C SER A 140 15.59 -10.76 -7.16
N ASP A 141 16.78 -11.23 -6.76
CA ASP A 141 16.93 -12.42 -5.93
C ASP A 141 16.27 -12.24 -4.55
N THR A 142 16.46 -11.07 -3.91
CA THR A 142 15.84 -10.76 -2.62
C THR A 142 14.32 -10.62 -2.77
N GLU A 143 13.88 -9.93 -3.80
CA GLU A 143 12.44 -9.82 -4.11
C GLU A 143 11.81 -11.19 -4.27
N ALA A 144 12.37 -12.05 -5.12
CA ALA A 144 11.85 -13.39 -5.39
C ALA A 144 11.74 -14.27 -4.13
N VAL A 145 12.63 -14.08 -3.15
CA VAL A 145 12.58 -14.75 -1.85
C VAL A 145 11.44 -14.23 -0.97
N CYS A 146 11.26 -12.90 -0.92
CA CYS A 146 10.42 -12.26 0.10
C CYS A 146 8.95 -12.10 -0.31
N ILE A 147 8.65 -11.91 -1.60
CA ILE A 147 7.28 -11.61 -2.07
C ILE A 147 6.34 -12.82 -2.13
N LYS A 148 6.81 -14.01 -1.81
CA LYS A 148 5.97 -15.23 -1.90
C LYS A 148 4.75 -15.21 -0.96
N CYS A 149 4.83 -14.48 0.15
CA CYS A 149 3.80 -14.48 1.18
C CYS A 149 3.26 -13.08 1.52
N HIS A 150 4.04 -12.01 1.28
CA HIS A 150 3.68 -10.64 1.58
C HIS A 150 4.43 -9.66 0.67
N SER A 151 4.02 -8.39 0.66
CA SER A 151 4.67 -7.36 -0.15
C SER A 151 6.12 -7.10 0.30
N MET A 152 6.93 -6.61 -0.63
CA MET A 152 8.29 -6.17 -0.33
C MET A 152 8.32 -4.96 0.62
N GLY A 153 7.29 -4.14 0.60
CA GLY A 153 7.14 -2.99 1.48
C GLY A 153 7.23 -3.36 2.96
N ARG A 154 6.69 -4.52 3.35
CA ARG A 154 6.80 -5.04 4.71
C ARG A 154 8.24 -5.38 5.11
N VAL A 155 9.08 -5.71 4.15
CA VAL A 155 10.51 -6.00 4.36
C VAL A 155 11.30 -4.70 4.48
N ILE A 156 11.16 -3.81 3.52
CA ILE A 156 11.96 -2.58 3.42
C ILE A 156 11.53 -1.48 4.41
N SER A 157 10.36 -1.63 5.06
CA SER A 157 9.91 -0.76 6.15
C SER A 157 10.50 -1.11 7.52
N GLN A 158 11.63 -1.82 7.53
CA GLN A 158 12.35 -2.22 8.73
C GLN A 158 13.84 -1.91 8.59
N ARG A 159 14.51 -1.72 9.72
CA ARG A 159 15.96 -1.60 9.85
C ARG A 159 16.40 -2.54 10.96
N ARG A 160 17.41 -3.37 10.70
CA ARG A 160 17.87 -4.39 11.66
C ARG A 160 19.38 -4.51 11.62
N THR A 161 19.96 -4.96 12.74
CA THR A 161 21.32 -5.49 12.69
C THR A 161 21.36 -6.77 11.84
N LYS A 162 22.53 -7.17 11.37
CA LYS A 162 22.65 -8.43 10.61
C LYS A 162 22.12 -9.61 11.41
N ASN A 163 22.47 -9.70 12.69
CA ASN A 163 21.99 -10.75 13.59
C ASN A 163 20.46 -10.76 13.69
N GLU A 164 19.82 -9.60 13.75
CA GLU A 164 18.35 -9.52 13.79
C GLU A 164 17.67 -9.89 12.46
N TRP A 165 18.34 -9.70 11.32
CA TRP A 165 17.88 -10.28 10.05
C TRP A 165 17.98 -11.80 10.05
N ASP A 166 19.09 -12.38 10.53
CA ASP A 166 19.27 -13.84 10.66
C ASP A 166 18.19 -14.43 11.59
N LEU A 167 17.95 -13.81 12.74
CA LEU A 167 16.93 -14.25 13.71
C LEU A 167 15.50 -14.10 13.16
N LEU A 168 15.23 -13.11 12.32
CA LEU A 168 13.94 -12.98 11.65
C LEU A 168 13.70 -14.16 10.69
N ILE A 169 14.72 -14.58 9.95
CA ILE A 169 14.62 -15.76 9.07
C ILE A 169 14.44 -17.05 9.88
N ALA A 170 15.15 -17.19 11.00
CA ALA A 170 14.94 -18.32 11.90
C ALA A 170 13.51 -18.39 12.43
N MET A 171 12.92 -17.24 12.76
CA MET A 171 11.51 -17.14 13.15
C MET A 171 10.56 -17.58 12.02
N HIS A 172 10.84 -17.19 10.77
CA HIS A 172 10.03 -17.64 9.63
C HIS A 172 10.06 -19.18 9.51
N ARG A 173 11.23 -19.80 9.68
CA ARG A 173 11.34 -21.25 9.67
C ARG A 173 10.55 -21.93 10.79
N GLY A 174 10.52 -21.32 11.97
CA GLY A 174 9.77 -21.83 13.11
C GLY A 174 8.26 -21.78 12.91
N TRP A 175 7.75 -20.72 12.32
CA TRP A 175 6.31 -20.52 12.16
C TRP A 175 5.74 -21.00 10.83
N TYR A 176 6.58 -21.07 9.79
CA TYR A 176 6.19 -21.43 8.44
C TYR A 176 7.10 -22.54 7.91
N PRO A 177 6.94 -23.82 8.35
CA PRO A 177 7.88 -24.89 8.04
C PRO A 177 8.14 -25.12 6.54
N LEU A 178 7.16 -24.77 5.69
CA LEU A 178 7.30 -24.91 4.24
C LEU A 178 8.12 -23.80 3.57
N VAL A 179 8.47 -22.73 4.31
CA VAL A 179 9.15 -21.57 3.73
C VAL A 179 10.48 -21.90 3.08
N ASP A 180 11.21 -22.87 3.62
CA ASP A 180 12.47 -23.34 3.03
C ASP A 180 12.28 -23.83 1.60
N ASN A 181 11.25 -24.66 1.36
CA ASN A 181 10.98 -25.21 0.04
C ASN A 181 10.26 -24.20 -0.88
N GLN A 182 9.47 -23.30 -0.33
CA GLN A 182 8.71 -22.32 -1.11
C GLN A 182 9.56 -21.13 -1.57
N ALA A 183 10.55 -20.70 -0.75
CA ALA A 183 11.25 -19.45 -1.01
C ALA A 183 12.74 -19.45 -0.61
N PHE A 184 13.15 -20.10 0.48
CA PHE A 184 14.46 -19.89 1.08
C PHE A 184 15.57 -20.74 0.48
N ARG A 185 15.23 -21.93 -0.01
CA ARG A 185 16.15 -22.84 -0.67
C ARG A 185 16.02 -22.76 -2.18
N ARG A 186 17.08 -23.12 -2.86
CA ARG A 186 17.08 -23.25 -4.30
C ARG A 186 16.27 -24.50 -4.70
N ASN A 187 15.35 -24.31 -5.64
CA ASN A 187 14.61 -25.39 -6.26
C ASN A 187 15.35 -25.82 -7.54
N GLY A 188 16.34 -26.65 -7.42
CA GLY A 188 17.11 -27.15 -8.57
C GLY A 188 18.62 -27.28 -8.27
N PRO A 189 19.40 -27.74 -9.24
CA PRO A 189 20.83 -27.89 -9.07
C PRO A 189 21.51 -26.53 -8.83
N PRO A 190 22.64 -26.50 -8.12
CA PRO A 190 23.43 -25.29 -7.96
C PRO A 190 23.93 -24.79 -9.32
N PRO A 191 24.15 -23.47 -9.48
CA PRO A 191 24.72 -22.93 -10.70
C PRO A 191 26.10 -23.53 -10.94
N ARG A 192 26.38 -23.90 -12.20
CA ARG A 192 27.65 -24.53 -12.61
C ARG A 192 28.55 -23.55 -13.34
N ASP A 193 27.96 -22.59 -14.00
CA ASP A 193 28.71 -21.63 -14.82
C ASP A 193 29.20 -20.45 -13.96
N PRO A 194 30.39 -19.90 -14.25
CA PRO A 194 30.86 -18.68 -13.66
C PRO A 194 29.86 -17.53 -13.87
N ALA A 195 29.86 -16.55 -12.96
CA ALA A 195 29.14 -15.30 -13.18
C ALA A 195 29.67 -14.60 -14.45
N SER A 196 28.87 -13.71 -15.02
CA SER A 196 29.23 -12.95 -16.25
C SER A 196 30.54 -12.15 -16.13
N ASP A 197 31.00 -11.90 -14.88
CA ASP A 197 32.25 -11.25 -14.55
C ASP A 197 33.42 -12.23 -14.27
N GLY A 198 33.22 -13.52 -14.56
CA GLY A 198 34.23 -14.57 -14.38
C GLY A 198 34.43 -15.08 -12.95
N ARG A 199 33.67 -14.60 -11.98
CA ARG A 199 33.71 -15.10 -10.60
C ARG A 199 33.13 -16.50 -10.50
N PRO A 200 33.65 -17.35 -9.56
CA PRO A 200 33.04 -18.65 -9.28
C PRO A 200 31.55 -18.52 -8.96
N PRO A 201 30.74 -19.54 -9.30
CA PRO A 201 29.30 -19.50 -9.03
C PRO A 201 29.01 -19.37 -7.54
N ASP A 202 28.09 -18.48 -7.18
CA ASP A 202 27.65 -18.31 -5.79
C ASP A 202 26.73 -19.45 -5.37
N LEU A 203 27.24 -20.38 -4.58
CA LEU A 203 26.55 -21.58 -4.13
C LEU A 203 25.64 -21.35 -2.91
N ARG A 204 25.66 -20.17 -2.31
CA ARG A 204 24.80 -19.83 -1.17
C ARG A 204 23.33 -19.96 -1.52
N GLN A 205 22.52 -20.28 -0.53
CA GLN A 205 21.06 -20.33 -0.70
C GLN A 205 20.47 -18.94 -0.99
N PRO A 206 19.34 -18.85 -1.70
CA PRO A 206 18.70 -17.55 -1.98
C PRO A 206 18.48 -16.69 -0.73
N VAL A 207 18.05 -17.29 0.39
CA VAL A 207 17.84 -16.56 1.65
C VAL A 207 19.12 -15.99 2.24
N GLU A 208 20.27 -16.68 2.11
CA GLU A 208 21.56 -16.19 2.62
C GLU A 208 22.01 -14.93 1.85
N LYS A 209 21.81 -14.94 0.53
CA LYS A 209 22.04 -13.76 -0.31
C LYS A 209 21.10 -12.60 0.05
N ALA A 210 19.82 -12.92 0.28
CA ALA A 210 18.83 -11.94 0.69
C ALA A 210 19.19 -11.30 2.05
N ILE A 211 19.60 -12.06 3.05
CA ILE A 211 20.06 -11.54 4.35
C ILE A 211 21.23 -10.57 4.17
N ASP A 212 22.23 -10.95 3.40
CA ASP A 212 23.40 -10.09 3.17
C ASP A 212 23.02 -8.79 2.43
N HIS A 213 22.09 -8.88 1.48
CA HIS A 213 21.55 -7.69 0.80
C HIS A 213 20.80 -6.79 1.78
N LEU A 214 19.87 -7.35 2.56
CA LEU A 214 19.07 -6.59 3.53
C LEU A 214 19.93 -5.94 4.62
N ALA A 215 20.93 -6.66 5.13
CA ALA A 215 21.82 -6.13 6.16
C ALA A 215 22.66 -4.95 5.66
N ARG A 216 23.05 -4.93 4.37
CA ARG A 216 23.78 -3.81 3.77
C ARG A 216 22.89 -2.65 3.39
N THR A 217 21.69 -2.93 2.85
CA THR A 217 20.81 -1.90 2.28
C THR A 217 19.90 -1.29 3.34
N PHE A 218 19.51 -2.06 4.35
CA PHE A 218 18.59 -1.65 5.42
C PHE A 218 19.23 -1.90 6.81
N PRO A 219 20.41 -1.33 7.08
CA PRO A 219 21.10 -1.51 8.34
C PRO A 219 20.35 -0.85 9.50
N PHE A 220 20.59 -1.33 10.71
CA PHE A 220 19.97 -0.79 11.92
C PHE A 220 20.32 0.69 12.16
N LYS A 221 21.60 1.05 12.05
CA LYS A 221 22.09 2.42 12.19
C LYS A 221 22.19 3.08 10.82
N THR A 222 21.57 4.23 10.65
CA THR A 222 21.55 5.02 9.41
C THR A 222 21.81 6.49 9.73
N PRO A 223 22.45 7.24 8.84
CA PRO A 223 22.60 8.69 8.99
C PRO A 223 21.25 9.42 9.03
N GLU A 224 20.29 8.96 8.24
CA GLU A 224 18.93 9.53 8.15
C GLU A 224 18.24 9.46 9.51
N TRP A 225 18.24 8.30 10.17
CA TRP A 225 17.64 8.17 11.49
C TRP A 225 18.39 8.97 12.55
N THR A 226 19.70 8.97 12.52
CA THR A 226 20.52 9.73 13.48
C THR A 226 20.21 11.22 13.41
N ALA A 227 20.11 11.77 12.19
CA ALA A 227 19.78 13.17 11.98
C ALA A 227 18.33 13.48 12.36
N TRP A 228 17.38 12.59 11.97
CA TRP A 228 15.97 12.78 12.27
C TRP A 228 15.67 12.70 13.76
N SER A 229 16.11 11.63 14.43
CA SER A 229 15.83 11.41 15.86
C SER A 229 16.42 12.51 16.75
N ALA A 230 17.58 13.06 16.40
CA ALA A 230 18.21 14.18 17.13
C ALA A 230 17.43 15.49 17.00
N THR A 231 16.63 15.65 15.96
CA THR A 231 15.87 16.89 15.66
C THR A 231 14.37 16.71 15.69
N MET A 232 13.90 15.52 16.04
CA MET A 232 12.48 15.19 16.11
C MET A 232 11.77 16.04 17.16
N ARG A 233 10.62 16.55 16.81
CA ARG A 233 9.79 17.37 17.68
C ARG A 233 8.30 17.03 17.50
N PRO A 234 7.45 17.25 18.52
CA PRO A 234 6.02 17.08 18.38
C PRO A 234 5.45 17.93 17.25
N ALA A 235 4.59 17.33 16.44
CA ALA A 235 3.98 18.02 15.32
C ALA A 235 2.97 19.08 15.79
N ARG A 236 2.99 20.25 15.15
CA ARG A 236 2.06 21.36 15.42
C ARG A 236 1.10 21.48 14.25
N LEU A 237 0.02 20.71 14.29
CA LEU A 237 -0.91 20.56 13.15
C LEU A 237 -2.26 21.22 13.38
N ASP A 238 -2.52 21.75 14.56
CA ASP A 238 -3.74 22.52 14.88
C ASP A 238 -3.87 23.71 13.93
N SER A 239 -4.81 23.60 13.00
CA SER A 239 -5.07 24.58 11.95
C SER A 239 -6.23 24.13 11.06
N THR A 240 -6.64 25.03 10.17
CA THR A 240 -7.41 24.66 8.98
C THR A 240 -6.44 24.30 7.85
N TRP A 241 -6.79 23.25 7.12
CA TRP A 241 -6.04 22.74 5.98
C TRP A 241 -6.94 22.70 4.75
N THR A 242 -6.42 23.07 3.60
CA THR A 242 -7.09 22.81 2.32
C THR A 242 -6.85 21.36 1.93
N LEU A 243 -7.86 20.71 1.36
CA LEU A 243 -7.81 19.34 0.91
C LEU A 243 -7.96 19.29 -0.61
N SER A 244 -7.06 18.62 -1.28
CA SER A 244 -7.22 18.14 -2.65
C SER A 244 -6.95 16.64 -2.70
N GLY A 245 -7.62 15.92 -3.58
CA GLY A 245 -7.42 14.47 -3.67
C GLY A 245 -8.19 13.85 -4.82
N TRP A 246 -8.15 12.52 -4.83
CA TRP A 246 -8.82 11.70 -5.82
C TRP A 246 -9.57 10.55 -5.15
N ASP A 247 -10.87 10.48 -5.34
CA ASP A 247 -11.71 9.35 -4.93
C ASP A 247 -11.92 8.44 -6.14
N LEU A 248 -11.31 7.27 -6.10
CA LEU A 248 -11.28 6.34 -7.22
C LEU A 248 -12.71 5.98 -7.68
N GLY A 249 -12.98 6.16 -8.96
CA GLY A 249 -14.30 6.02 -9.58
C GLY A 249 -15.20 7.25 -9.48
N LYS A 250 -14.86 8.25 -8.65
CA LYS A 250 -15.62 9.48 -8.51
C LYS A 250 -14.85 10.72 -8.96
N GLY A 251 -13.52 10.62 -9.06
CA GLY A 251 -12.67 11.70 -9.54
C GLY A 251 -12.17 12.63 -8.45
N ALA A 252 -11.81 13.85 -8.84
CA ALA A 252 -11.23 14.85 -7.95
C ALA A 252 -12.16 15.22 -6.79
N ILE A 253 -11.55 15.42 -5.63
CA ILE A 253 -12.21 15.94 -4.42
C ILE A 253 -11.46 17.17 -3.91
N TYR A 254 -12.23 18.17 -3.45
CA TYR A 254 -11.69 19.41 -2.90
C TYR A 254 -12.44 19.82 -1.65
N GLY A 255 -11.73 20.40 -0.67
CA GLY A 255 -12.38 20.81 0.57
C GLY A 255 -11.43 21.30 1.64
N THR A 256 -11.84 21.12 2.88
CA THR A 256 -11.11 21.57 4.07
C THR A 256 -11.07 20.50 5.15
N VAL A 257 -9.99 20.52 5.94
CA VAL A 257 -9.84 19.73 7.15
C VAL A 257 -9.47 20.67 8.29
N VAL A 258 -10.28 20.69 9.34
CA VAL A 258 -9.94 21.38 10.58
C VAL A 258 -9.32 20.36 11.50
N VAL A 259 -8.07 20.58 11.87
CA VAL A 259 -7.29 19.76 12.80
C VAL A 259 -7.20 20.50 14.13
N ALA A 260 -7.52 19.82 15.23
CA ALA A 260 -7.38 20.36 16.58
C ALA A 260 -6.59 19.40 17.48
N ALA A 261 -5.64 19.93 18.24
CA ALA A 261 -4.85 19.15 19.17
C ALA A 261 -5.71 18.67 20.35
N VAL A 262 -5.44 17.47 20.83
CA VAL A 262 -6.09 16.91 22.01
C VAL A 262 -5.39 17.43 23.27
N ALA A 263 -6.14 17.98 24.20
CA ALA A 263 -5.57 18.51 25.45
C ALA A 263 -4.82 17.41 26.23
N GLY A 264 -3.58 17.69 26.62
CA GLY A 264 -2.72 16.75 27.35
C GLY A 264 -2.06 15.66 26.49
N ALA A 265 -2.31 15.62 25.17
CA ALA A 265 -1.72 14.67 24.23
C ALA A 265 -1.20 15.39 23.00
N PRO A 266 0.06 15.89 23.01
CA PRO A 266 0.60 16.80 21.99
C PRO A 266 0.77 16.18 20.60
N ASP A 267 0.65 14.88 20.49
CA ASP A 267 0.75 14.09 19.27
C ASP A 267 -0.60 13.48 18.83
N GLU A 268 -1.70 13.81 19.54
CA GLU A 268 -3.04 13.37 19.19
C GLU A 268 -3.90 14.54 18.70
N PHE A 269 -4.73 14.26 17.70
CA PHE A 269 -5.55 15.26 17.05
C PHE A 269 -6.97 14.75 16.80
N THR A 270 -7.92 15.68 16.78
CA THR A 270 -9.26 15.47 16.21
C THR A 270 -9.36 16.16 14.87
N THR A 271 -10.20 15.63 13.98
CA THR A 271 -10.43 16.20 12.64
C THR A 271 -11.90 16.40 12.34
N ASN A 272 -12.23 17.55 11.72
CA ASN A 272 -13.48 17.78 11.03
C ASN A 272 -13.16 18.00 9.55
N ILE A 273 -13.66 17.12 8.70
CA ILE A 273 -13.34 17.04 7.28
C ILE A 273 -14.61 17.38 6.49
N THR A 274 -14.50 18.30 5.53
CA THR A 274 -15.58 18.59 4.58
C THR A 274 -14.98 18.68 3.18
N TYR A 275 -15.47 17.88 2.24
CA TYR A 275 -15.04 17.96 0.85
C TYR A 275 -16.20 17.76 -0.12
N ARG A 276 -16.01 18.19 -1.36
CA ARG A 276 -16.93 17.99 -2.48
C ARG A 276 -16.26 17.12 -3.54
N THR A 277 -17.04 16.20 -4.09
CA THR A 277 -16.67 15.49 -5.32
C THR A 277 -16.88 16.43 -6.50
N ALA A 278 -15.83 16.74 -7.23
CA ALA A 278 -15.86 17.77 -8.27
C ALA A 278 -16.89 17.48 -9.38
N ARG A 279 -16.97 16.22 -9.84
CA ARG A 279 -17.89 15.82 -10.92
C ARG A 279 -19.38 15.92 -10.54
N THR A 280 -19.76 15.54 -9.32
CA THR A 280 -21.16 15.48 -8.90
C THR A 280 -21.59 16.65 -8.04
N GLY A 281 -20.64 17.39 -7.47
CA GLY A 281 -20.92 18.44 -6.48
C GLY A 281 -21.34 17.91 -5.10
N GLN A 282 -21.37 16.58 -4.90
CA GLN A 282 -21.78 15.98 -3.64
C GLN A 282 -20.83 16.39 -2.52
N THR A 283 -21.37 16.89 -1.42
CA THR A 283 -20.64 17.24 -0.21
C THR A 283 -20.60 16.06 0.74
N VAL A 284 -19.41 15.78 1.28
CA VAL A 284 -19.16 14.74 2.27
C VAL A 284 -18.56 15.38 3.51
N THR A 285 -19.09 15.07 4.69
CA THR A 285 -18.57 15.48 5.99
C THR A 285 -18.14 14.28 6.80
N ARG A 286 -17.01 14.40 7.50
CA ARG A 286 -16.44 13.33 8.33
C ARG A 286 -15.85 13.92 9.62
N THR A 287 -15.84 13.11 10.66
CA THR A 287 -15.11 13.42 11.89
C THR A 287 -14.12 12.31 12.18
N GLY A 288 -12.98 12.66 12.76
CA GLY A 288 -11.92 11.70 12.99
C GLY A 288 -11.05 11.99 14.21
N ARG A 289 -10.19 11.01 14.51
CA ARG A 289 -9.10 11.11 15.49
C ARG A 289 -7.84 10.52 14.88
N SER A 290 -6.68 11.08 15.29
CA SER A 290 -5.39 10.72 14.72
C SER A 290 -4.28 10.85 15.74
N VAL A 291 -3.19 10.12 15.49
CA VAL A 291 -1.93 10.18 16.22
C VAL A 291 -0.80 10.43 15.22
N VAL A 292 0.16 11.26 15.58
CA VAL A 292 1.40 11.45 14.82
C VAL A 292 2.53 10.70 15.52
N TYR A 293 3.05 9.70 14.83
CA TYR A 293 4.23 8.95 15.27
C TYR A 293 5.49 9.55 14.65
N THR A 294 6.59 9.46 15.36
CA THR A 294 7.92 9.83 14.86
C THR A 294 7.99 11.30 14.37
N GLY A 295 7.05 12.14 14.81
CA GLY A 295 6.93 13.54 14.44
C GLY A 295 6.42 13.85 13.04
N TYR A 296 6.17 12.82 12.18
CA TYR A 296 5.72 13.01 10.80
C TYR A 296 4.71 11.97 10.28
N GLN A 297 4.56 10.83 10.93
CA GLN A 297 3.67 9.76 10.47
C GLN A 297 2.28 9.94 11.05
N TRP A 298 1.38 10.57 10.29
CA TRP A 298 -0.04 10.68 10.65
C TRP A 298 -0.74 9.34 10.47
N ARG A 299 -1.42 8.91 11.51
CA ARG A 299 -2.29 7.73 11.51
C ARG A 299 -3.62 8.08 12.14
N GLY A 300 -4.68 7.96 11.37
CA GLY A 300 -6.00 8.37 11.79
C GLY A 300 -7.12 7.44 11.33
N ARG A 301 -8.30 7.74 11.85
CA ARG A 301 -9.56 7.14 11.40
C ARG A 301 -10.64 8.20 11.42
N SER A 302 -11.41 8.27 10.34
CA SER A 302 -12.58 9.14 10.25
C SER A 302 -13.82 8.39 9.79
N THR A 303 -14.98 8.86 10.25
CA THR A 303 -16.30 8.31 9.90
C THR A 303 -17.23 9.41 9.42
N SER A 304 -18.16 9.07 8.54
CA SER A 304 -19.23 9.96 8.09
C SER A 304 -20.49 9.70 8.92
N ALA A 305 -21.07 10.75 9.50
CA ALA A 305 -22.33 10.70 10.25
C ALA A 305 -22.44 9.55 11.30
N GLY A 306 -21.31 9.18 11.92
CA GLY A 306 -21.29 8.14 12.97
C GLY A 306 -21.42 6.70 12.46
N SER A 307 -21.43 6.45 11.15
CA SER A 307 -21.48 5.11 10.58
C SER A 307 -20.10 4.45 10.54
N ALA A 308 -19.95 3.32 11.24
CA ALA A 308 -18.72 2.51 11.20
C ALA A 308 -18.44 1.93 9.80
N GLU A 309 -19.48 1.68 9.01
CA GLU A 309 -19.36 1.14 7.65
C GLU A 309 -18.66 2.09 6.68
N THR A 310 -18.70 3.39 6.97
CA THR A 310 -18.04 4.43 6.18
C THR A 310 -16.67 4.82 6.72
N ALA A 311 -16.12 4.06 7.66
CA ALA A 311 -14.84 4.38 8.27
C ALA A 311 -13.71 4.34 7.22
N LEU A 312 -12.91 5.41 7.21
CA LEU A 312 -11.65 5.47 6.47
C LEU A 312 -10.50 5.43 7.47
N ARG A 313 -9.47 4.67 7.14
CA ARG A 313 -8.21 4.66 7.85
C ARG A 313 -7.23 5.58 7.12
N GLU A 314 -6.65 6.51 7.84
CA GLU A 314 -5.81 7.56 7.30
C GLU A 314 -4.34 7.25 7.54
N VAL A 315 -3.56 7.19 6.47
CA VAL A 315 -2.11 7.04 6.49
C VAL A 315 -1.52 8.18 5.68
N MET A 316 -0.88 9.13 6.37
CA MET A 316 -0.27 10.29 5.72
C MET A 316 1.10 10.57 6.30
N PHE A 317 1.90 11.29 5.55
CA PHE A 317 3.16 11.86 5.98
C PHE A 317 3.03 13.38 6.08
N VAL A 318 3.55 13.91 7.17
CA VAL A 318 3.62 15.35 7.44
C VAL A 318 5.02 15.83 7.04
N ASP A 319 5.10 16.95 6.34
CA ASP A 319 6.38 17.54 6.01
C ASP A 319 7.08 18.17 7.24
N ARG A 320 8.36 18.45 7.11
CA ARG A 320 9.19 18.95 8.22
C ARG A 320 8.73 20.28 8.80
N ASP A 321 8.11 21.10 7.97
CA ASP A 321 7.68 22.46 8.33
C ASP A 321 6.20 22.55 8.71
N TRP A 322 5.52 21.38 8.74
CA TRP A 322 4.09 21.26 9.04
C TRP A 322 3.20 22.12 8.14
N ARG A 323 3.56 22.20 6.87
CA ARG A 323 2.82 22.93 5.84
C ARG A 323 2.02 22.03 4.92
N GLN A 324 2.44 20.79 4.82
CA GLN A 324 1.83 19.81 3.93
C GLN A 324 1.70 18.45 4.63
N MET A 325 0.60 17.75 4.33
CA MET A 325 0.42 16.33 4.59
C MET A 325 -0.03 15.65 3.30
N GLU A 326 0.54 14.52 3.00
CA GLU A 326 0.14 13.74 1.82
C GLU A 326 -0.01 12.27 2.19
N GLY A 327 -0.96 11.59 1.56
CA GLY A 327 -1.16 10.21 1.83
C GLY A 327 -2.43 9.61 1.27
N ARG A 328 -2.89 8.56 1.95
CA ARG A 328 -4.03 7.80 1.51
C ARG A 328 -5.01 7.53 2.64
N TRP A 329 -6.28 7.59 2.33
CA TRP A 329 -7.37 7.18 3.20
C TRP A 329 -7.95 5.87 2.68
N PHE A 330 -7.70 4.79 3.39
CA PHE A 330 -8.09 3.44 2.98
C PHE A 330 -9.53 3.14 3.36
N MET A 331 -10.21 2.39 2.49
CA MET A 331 -11.61 2.03 2.58
C MET A 331 -11.78 0.51 2.72
N GLY A 332 -12.67 0.10 3.60
CA GLY A 332 -13.01 -1.32 3.76
C GLY A 332 -11.94 -2.15 4.47
N GLY A 333 -11.96 -3.44 4.23
CA GLY A 333 -11.11 -4.43 4.90
C GLY A 333 -9.76 -4.67 4.24
N TYR A 334 -9.48 -4.04 3.09
CA TYR A 334 -8.24 -4.18 2.34
C TYR A 334 -7.64 -2.81 2.04
N ASP A 335 -6.33 -2.76 1.87
CA ASP A 335 -5.57 -1.52 1.77
C ASP A 335 -5.40 -1.03 0.32
N GLU A 336 -5.92 -1.76 -0.65
CA GLU A 336 -5.82 -1.45 -2.08
C GLU A 336 -6.81 -0.38 -2.54
N VAL A 337 -7.92 -0.20 -1.82
CA VAL A 337 -8.97 0.76 -2.19
C VAL A 337 -8.96 1.95 -1.22
N GLY A 338 -9.02 3.16 -1.77
CA GLY A 338 -9.04 4.37 -0.95
C GLY A 338 -8.94 5.65 -1.78
N LEU A 339 -8.76 6.76 -1.06
CA LEU A 339 -8.60 8.09 -1.61
C LEU A 339 -7.14 8.51 -1.47
N ASP A 340 -6.54 9.01 -2.54
CA ASP A 340 -5.26 9.71 -2.45
C ASP A 340 -5.54 11.16 -2.08
N VAL A 341 -4.85 11.67 -1.06
CA VAL A 341 -5.14 12.99 -0.49
C VAL A 341 -3.86 13.80 -0.25
N ARG A 342 -4.00 15.09 -0.41
CA ARG A 342 -3.01 16.09 -0.08
C ARG A 342 -3.68 17.21 0.70
N LEU A 343 -3.13 17.52 1.86
CA LEU A 343 -3.55 18.63 2.69
C LEU A 343 -2.44 19.68 2.69
N GLU A 344 -2.83 20.93 2.56
CA GLU A 344 -1.92 22.05 2.68
C GLU A 344 -2.46 23.03 3.72
N ARG A 345 -1.59 23.51 4.63
CA ARG A 345 -2.01 24.44 5.68
C ARG A 345 -2.62 25.68 5.05
N ALA A 346 -3.84 26.04 5.46
CA ALA A 346 -4.53 27.21 4.95
C ALA A 346 -3.81 28.49 5.40
N GLY A 347 -3.65 29.42 4.48
CA GLY A 347 -3.21 30.79 4.74
C GLY A 347 -4.37 31.77 4.53
N SER A 348 -4.08 33.06 4.47
CA SER A 348 -5.03 34.13 4.16
C SER A 348 -5.15 34.42 2.65
N GLU A 349 -4.14 34.04 1.88
CA GLU A 349 -4.07 34.32 0.45
C GLU A 349 -4.96 33.39 -0.36
N PRO A 350 -5.49 33.83 -1.52
CA PRO A 350 -6.19 32.98 -2.45
C PRO A 350 -5.35 31.78 -2.87
N ARG A 351 -5.99 30.61 -2.93
CA ARG A 351 -5.35 29.37 -3.38
C ARG A 351 -6.26 28.60 -4.31
N LEU A 352 -5.70 28.01 -5.36
CA LEU A 352 -6.39 27.14 -6.30
C LEU A 352 -6.16 25.66 -5.95
N LEU A 353 -7.24 24.91 -5.83
CA LEU A 353 -7.20 23.47 -5.57
C LEU A 353 -7.39 22.65 -6.86
N GLY A 354 -8.22 23.12 -7.79
CA GLY A 354 -8.46 22.50 -9.09
C GLY A 354 -9.78 22.88 -9.70
N THR A 355 -10.24 22.07 -10.65
CA THR A 355 -11.46 22.29 -11.43
C THR A 355 -12.34 21.05 -11.44
N ASP A 356 -13.62 21.21 -11.82
CA ASP A 356 -14.54 20.07 -11.95
C ASP A 356 -14.27 19.23 -13.21
N ARG A 357 -13.61 19.81 -14.20
CA ARG A 357 -13.17 19.16 -15.43
C ARG A 357 -11.76 19.56 -15.80
N THR A 358 -11.05 18.68 -16.43
CA THR A 358 -9.63 18.87 -16.78
C THR A 358 -9.44 19.37 -18.20
N ALA A 359 -10.49 19.39 -19.03
CA ALA A 359 -10.39 19.81 -20.41
C ALA A 359 -11.65 20.51 -20.92
N LEU A 360 -11.46 21.46 -21.85
CA LEU A 360 -12.48 22.20 -22.54
C LEU A 360 -12.30 22.04 -24.06
N ARG A 361 -13.41 21.89 -24.78
CA ARG A 361 -13.38 21.66 -26.22
C ARG A 361 -13.21 22.96 -26.99
N ALA A 362 -12.32 22.96 -27.99
CA ALA A 362 -12.14 24.07 -28.92
C ALA A 362 -13.45 24.38 -29.69
N GLY A 363 -13.78 25.65 -29.84
CA GLY A 363 -14.98 26.13 -30.49
C GLY A 363 -16.26 26.00 -29.68
N ALA A 364 -16.22 25.49 -28.46
CA ALA A 364 -17.39 25.44 -27.58
C ALA A 364 -17.57 26.75 -26.81
N THR A 365 -18.81 27.24 -26.75
CA THR A 365 -19.17 28.47 -26.05
C THR A 365 -20.11 28.20 -24.89
N GLY A 366 -20.14 29.09 -23.90
CA GLY A 366 -21.07 29.01 -22.76
C GLY A 366 -20.79 27.83 -21.83
N GLN A 367 -19.59 27.27 -21.80
CA GLN A 367 -19.27 26.12 -20.95
C GLN A 367 -19.15 26.57 -19.48
N GLU A 368 -19.88 25.92 -18.61
CA GLU A 368 -19.71 26.10 -17.17
C GLU A 368 -18.45 25.39 -16.70
N LEU A 369 -17.61 26.11 -15.95
CA LEU A 369 -16.40 25.60 -15.30
C LEU A 369 -16.46 25.95 -13.82
N LYS A 370 -16.28 24.98 -12.96
CA LYS A 370 -16.16 25.16 -11.51
C LYS A 370 -14.70 25.17 -11.11
N ILE A 371 -14.27 26.24 -10.46
CA ILE A 371 -12.93 26.45 -9.95
C ILE A 371 -12.97 26.31 -8.44
N TYR A 372 -12.36 25.27 -7.91
CA TYR A 372 -12.26 25.03 -6.48
C TYR A 372 -11.02 25.70 -5.91
N GLY A 373 -11.17 26.35 -4.77
CA GLY A 373 -10.09 27.09 -4.14
C GLY A 373 -10.25 27.26 -2.63
N ALA A 374 -9.49 28.16 -2.09
CA ALA A 374 -9.64 28.70 -0.74
C ALA A 374 -9.37 30.20 -0.78
N ASN A 375 -10.09 30.96 0.05
CA ASN A 375 -10.00 32.43 0.13
C ASN A 375 -10.22 33.15 -1.21
N LEU A 376 -11.06 32.60 -2.09
CA LEU A 376 -11.42 33.28 -3.33
C LEU A 376 -12.16 34.57 -2.99
N PRO A 377 -11.78 35.74 -3.57
CA PRO A 377 -12.40 37.01 -3.23
C PRO A 377 -13.85 37.09 -3.73
N ALA A 378 -14.75 37.56 -2.89
CA ALA A 378 -16.16 37.72 -3.27
C ALA A 378 -16.35 38.77 -4.41
N SER A 379 -15.37 39.65 -4.61
CA SER A 379 -15.34 40.67 -5.66
C SER A 379 -14.69 40.21 -6.97
N LEU A 380 -14.53 38.89 -7.15
CA LEU A 380 -13.89 38.27 -8.34
C LEU A 380 -14.61 38.73 -9.62
N ARG A 381 -13.86 39.18 -10.60
CA ARG A 381 -14.35 39.61 -11.93
C ARG A 381 -13.78 38.69 -13.01
N PRO A 382 -14.40 38.61 -14.20
CA PRO A 382 -13.84 37.86 -15.33
C PRO A 382 -12.38 38.21 -15.65
N ALA A 383 -12.00 39.49 -15.53
CA ALA A 383 -10.64 39.97 -15.80
C ALA A 383 -9.59 39.49 -14.74
N ASP A 384 -10.05 39.01 -13.60
CA ASP A 384 -9.18 38.48 -12.54
C ASP A 384 -8.89 36.99 -12.74
N ILE A 385 -9.40 36.38 -13.83
CA ILE A 385 -9.27 34.96 -14.18
C ILE A 385 -8.61 34.85 -15.55
N ASP A 386 -7.45 34.19 -15.62
CA ASP A 386 -6.79 33.84 -16.86
C ASP A 386 -6.72 32.30 -17.00
N LEU A 387 -7.28 31.81 -18.07
CA LEU A 387 -7.31 30.38 -18.45
C LEU A 387 -6.32 30.06 -19.58
N GLY A 388 -5.50 31.02 -19.97
CA GLY A 388 -4.55 30.92 -21.06
C GLY A 388 -5.14 31.22 -22.44
N PRO A 389 -4.30 31.20 -23.48
CA PRO A 389 -4.67 31.64 -24.82
C PRO A 389 -5.84 30.86 -25.42
N GLY A 390 -6.78 31.59 -26.01
CA GLY A 390 -7.95 31.00 -26.67
C GLY A 390 -9.14 30.69 -25.77
N LEU A 391 -9.02 30.95 -24.47
CA LEU A 391 -10.12 30.83 -23.52
C LEU A 391 -10.51 32.20 -22.96
N THR A 392 -11.80 32.46 -22.87
CA THR A 392 -12.33 33.72 -22.34
C THR A 392 -13.40 33.45 -21.29
N VAL A 393 -13.25 34.01 -20.09
CA VAL A 393 -14.33 34.00 -19.09
C VAL A 393 -15.33 35.07 -19.46
N SER A 394 -16.49 34.67 -19.96
CA SER A 394 -17.54 35.61 -20.36
C SER A 394 -18.38 36.10 -19.18
N ARG A 395 -18.52 35.29 -18.15
CA ARG A 395 -19.33 35.63 -16.97
C ARG A 395 -18.94 34.82 -15.73
N ILE A 396 -19.04 35.41 -14.55
CA ILE A 396 -19.04 34.70 -13.28
C ILE A 396 -20.49 34.43 -12.88
N ALA A 397 -20.84 33.16 -12.73
CA ALA A 397 -22.19 32.75 -12.34
C ALA A 397 -22.41 32.82 -10.83
N SER A 398 -21.39 32.42 -10.06
CA SER A 398 -21.39 32.51 -8.59
C SER A 398 -19.96 32.44 -8.04
N VAL A 399 -19.77 33.02 -6.85
CA VAL A 399 -18.51 32.92 -6.14
C VAL A 399 -18.75 32.76 -4.63
N THR A 400 -18.00 31.83 -4.03
CA THR A 400 -17.85 31.66 -2.59
C THR A 400 -16.37 31.56 -2.27
N PRO A 401 -15.94 31.66 -1.03
CA PRO A 401 -14.51 31.53 -0.70
C PRO A 401 -13.85 30.24 -1.15
N ASP A 402 -14.63 29.17 -1.40
CA ASP A 402 -14.16 27.82 -1.74
C ASP A 402 -14.48 27.39 -3.18
N LEU A 403 -15.35 28.14 -3.90
CA LEU A 403 -15.81 27.77 -5.22
C LEU A 403 -16.22 28.99 -6.05
N ALA A 404 -15.65 29.11 -7.25
CA ALA A 404 -16.15 30.02 -8.29
C ALA A 404 -16.72 29.20 -9.45
N THR A 405 -17.95 29.54 -9.87
CA THR A 405 -18.56 28.99 -11.08
C THR A 405 -18.52 30.05 -12.17
N VAL A 406 -17.83 29.76 -13.26
CA VAL A 406 -17.61 30.69 -14.38
C VAL A 406 -18.14 30.11 -15.69
N VAL A 407 -18.47 30.97 -16.62
CA VAL A 407 -18.84 30.59 -17.98
C VAL A 407 -17.69 30.94 -18.92
N VAL A 408 -17.25 29.94 -19.69
CA VAL A 408 -16.07 30.02 -20.53
C VAL A 408 -16.43 29.80 -21.99
N ASP A 409 -15.90 30.63 -22.85
CA ASP A 409 -15.92 30.49 -24.29
C ASP A 409 -14.52 30.09 -24.78
N VAL A 410 -14.44 29.04 -25.59
CA VAL A 410 -13.19 28.57 -26.19
C VAL A 410 -13.21 28.89 -27.69
N ALA A 411 -12.23 29.64 -28.14
CA ALA A 411 -12.09 29.98 -29.56
C ALA A 411 -11.96 28.70 -30.42
N SER A 412 -12.54 28.72 -31.61
CA SER A 412 -12.44 27.58 -32.55
C SER A 412 -11.02 27.30 -33.02
N GLY A 413 -10.17 28.32 -33.04
CA GLY A 413 -8.74 28.23 -33.36
C GLY A 413 -7.83 28.13 -32.13
N ALA A 414 -8.38 27.87 -30.93
CA ALA A 414 -7.56 27.66 -29.74
C ALA A 414 -6.67 26.44 -29.93
N ALA A 415 -5.36 26.63 -29.73
CA ALA A 415 -4.38 25.56 -29.86
C ALA A 415 -4.67 24.44 -28.85
N VAL A 416 -4.59 23.20 -29.31
CA VAL A 416 -4.70 22.01 -28.44
C VAL A 416 -3.50 21.97 -27.49
N GLY A 417 -3.74 21.64 -26.21
CA GLY A 417 -2.68 21.55 -25.21
C GLY A 417 -3.08 22.04 -23.83
N ALA A 418 -2.17 21.87 -22.87
CA ALA A 418 -2.35 22.27 -21.50
C ALA A 418 -2.43 23.79 -21.32
N ARG A 419 -3.14 24.22 -20.27
CA ARG A 419 -3.29 25.61 -19.85
C ARG A 419 -3.08 25.74 -18.35
N ASP A 420 -2.40 26.78 -17.97
CA ASP A 420 -2.30 27.21 -16.59
C ASP A 420 -3.55 28.00 -16.22
N LEU A 421 -3.95 27.89 -14.98
CA LEU A 421 -5.06 28.62 -14.40
C LEU A 421 -4.52 29.69 -13.44
N PHE A 422 -4.92 30.94 -13.65
CA PHE A 422 -4.65 32.05 -12.73
C PHE A 422 -5.97 32.66 -12.25
N VAL A 423 -6.10 32.88 -10.95
CA VAL A 423 -7.28 33.52 -10.35
C VAL A 423 -6.83 34.41 -9.20
N ALA A 424 -7.07 35.70 -9.29
CA ALA A 424 -6.79 36.68 -8.23
C ALA A 424 -5.36 36.55 -7.63
N GLY A 425 -4.37 36.32 -8.47
CA GLY A 425 -2.96 36.19 -8.07
C GLY A 425 -2.53 34.78 -7.69
N ALA A 426 -3.45 33.84 -7.47
CA ALA A 426 -3.13 32.42 -7.30
C ALA A 426 -2.96 31.74 -8.66
N SER A 427 -2.06 30.75 -8.75
CA SER A 427 -1.82 29.99 -9.99
C SER A 427 -1.87 28.49 -9.76
N ARG A 428 -2.28 27.77 -10.80
CA ARG A 428 -2.20 26.29 -10.87
C ARG A 428 -1.74 25.88 -12.26
N PRO A 429 -0.50 25.38 -12.39
CA PRO A 429 0.04 24.93 -13.67
C PRO A 429 -0.74 23.74 -14.22
N SER A 430 -0.92 23.70 -15.54
CA SER A 430 -1.56 22.59 -16.26
C SER A 430 -2.92 22.15 -15.69
N ALA A 431 -3.69 23.12 -15.15
CA ALA A 431 -4.97 22.83 -14.51
C ALA A 431 -6.07 22.45 -15.50
N LEU A 432 -5.95 22.88 -16.73
CA LEU A 432 -6.90 22.64 -17.81
C LEU A 432 -6.16 22.22 -19.09
N ALA A 433 -6.89 21.66 -20.04
CA ALA A 433 -6.43 21.46 -21.41
C ALA A 433 -7.48 21.97 -22.42
N VAL A 434 -7.03 22.35 -23.59
CA VAL A 434 -7.90 22.53 -24.76
C VAL A 434 -7.73 21.33 -25.66
N PHE A 435 -8.84 20.78 -26.16
CA PHE A 435 -8.82 19.67 -27.11
C PHE A 435 -9.81 19.91 -28.25
N ASP A 436 -9.55 19.31 -29.39
CA ASP A 436 -10.43 19.31 -30.57
C ASP A 436 -11.21 18.00 -30.71
N ARG A 437 -10.60 16.86 -30.36
CA ARG A 437 -11.17 15.52 -30.46
C ARG A 437 -10.69 14.61 -29.33
N ILE A 438 -11.40 13.52 -29.13
CA ILE A 438 -10.97 12.42 -28.27
C ILE A 438 -10.50 11.29 -29.18
N ASP A 439 -9.22 10.94 -29.11
CA ASP A 439 -8.58 9.96 -29.99
C ASP A 439 -8.64 8.54 -29.42
N ASN A 440 -8.46 8.41 -28.10
CA ASN A 440 -8.50 7.12 -27.43
C ASN A 440 -9.00 7.23 -25.99
N ILE A 441 -9.28 6.09 -25.40
CA ILE A 441 -9.51 5.94 -23.95
C ILE A 441 -8.56 4.90 -23.39
N LYS A 442 -8.21 5.05 -22.11
CA LYS A 442 -7.41 4.08 -21.33
C LYS A 442 -8.19 3.69 -20.08
N VAL A 443 -8.14 2.43 -19.69
CA VAL A 443 -8.68 1.98 -18.40
C VAL A 443 -7.58 2.05 -17.37
N LYS A 444 -7.89 2.62 -16.22
CA LYS A 444 -7.00 2.64 -15.06
C LYS A 444 -7.70 2.04 -13.82
N PRO A 445 -6.99 1.24 -13.03
CA PRO A 445 -5.67 0.67 -13.37
C PRO A 445 -5.76 -0.28 -14.57
N ASP A 446 -4.67 -0.48 -15.28
CA ASP A 446 -4.57 -1.42 -16.41
C ASP A 446 -4.53 -2.89 -15.96
N TRP A 447 -4.19 -3.11 -14.69
CA TRP A 447 -4.25 -4.37 -13.97
C TRP A 447 -4.78 -4.15 -12.55
N ALA A 448 -5.68 -5.02 -12.10
CA ALA A 448 -6.22 -4.98 -10.75
C ALA A 448 -6.38 -6.39 -10.16
N MET A 449 -6.47 -6.42 -8.83
CA MET A 449 -6.79 -7.63 -8.09
C MET A 449 -8.09 -7.42 -7.30
N ALA A 450 -8.96 -8.43 -7.29
CA ALA A 450 -10.08 -8.54 -6.38
C ALA A 450 -9.98 -9.86 -5.61
N ARG A 451 -10.68 -9.97 -4.47
CA ARG A 451 -10.65 -11.18 -3.65
C ARG A 451 -12.07 -11.61 -3.32
N VAL A 452 -12.38 -12.88 -3.60
CA VAL A 452 -13.61 -13.48 -3.11
C VAL A 452 -13.68 -13.38 -1.60
N GLY A 453 -14.86 -13.42 -1.04
CA GLY A 453 -15.07 -13.30 0.40
C GLY A 453 -16.51 -13.62 0.78
N GLY A 454 -16.84 -13.51 2.05
CA GLY A 454 -18.15 -13.81 2.61
C GLY A 454 -18.16 -13.46 4.09
N ASP A 455 -18.80 -14.29 4.88
CA ASP A 455 -18.98 -14.02 6.32
C ASP A 455 -17.67 -14.01 7.11
N THR A 456 -16.72 -14.88 6.73
CA THR A 456 -15.44 -15.02 7.45
C THR A 456 -14.40 -13.98 7.03
N PHE A 457 -14.30 -13.74 5.73
CA PHE A 457 -13.34 -12.81 5.16
C PHE A 457 -14.08 -11.78 4.31
N PRO A 458 -13.78 -10.48 4.43
CA PRO A 458 -14.41 -9.47 3.60
C PRO A 458 -14.05 -9.65 2.13
N LYS A 459 -14.95 -9.24 1.25
CA LYS A 459 -14.69 -9.13 -0.19
C LYS A 459 -13.76 -7.94 -0.45
N MET A 460 -12.79 -8.10 -1.35
CA MET A 460 -12.01 -7.00 -1.90
C MET A 460 -12.54 -6.65 -3.28
N THR A 461 -13.17 -5.50 -3.39
CA THR A 461 -13.67 -4.96 -4.66
C THR A 461 -12.55 -4.34 -5.47
N ALA A 462 -12.74 -4.19 -6.79
CA ALA A 462 -11.89 -3.39 -7.65
C ALA A 462 -12.70 -2.25 -8.27
N GLN A 463 -12.06 -1.11 -8.52
CA GLN A 463 -12.68 0.03 -9.19
C GLN A 463 -11.85 0.39 -10.41
N PHE A 464 -12.51 0.55 -11.55
CA PHE A 464 -11.91 0.96 -12.80
C PHE A 464 -12.42 2.33 -13.22
N GLU A 465 -11.58 3.06 -13.93
CA GLU A 465 -11.87 4.39 -14.48
C GLU A 465 -11.52 4.42 -15.97
N ALA A 466 -12.37 5.04 -16.77
CA ALA A 466 -12.10 5.31 -18.17
C ALA A 466 -11.58 6.74 -18.33
N TRP A 467 -10.39 6.89 -18.85
CA TRP A 467 -9.71 8.17 -19.06
C TRP A 467 -9.61 8.46 -20.55
N ALA A 468 -10.07 9.64 -20.99
CA ALA A 468 -9.96 10.08 -22.38
C ALA A 468 -8.64 10.78 -22.65
N PHE A 469 -8.15 10.63 -23.89
CA PHE A 469 -6.92 11.24 -24.34
C PHE A 469 -7.07 11.83 -25.74
N ASN A 470 -6.37 12.94 -25.97
CA ASN A 470 -5.99 13.43 -27.27
C ASN A 470 -4.54 13.04 -27.52
N ASN A 471 -4.24 12.48 -28.69
CA ASN A 471 -2.90 11.96 -29.03
C ASN A 471 -1.87 13.06 -29.36
N GLY A 472 -2.12 14.30 -28.95
CA GLY A 472 -1.18 15.38 -29.15
C GLY A 472 -0.89 15.74 -30.62
N ILE A 473 0.30 16.26 -30.84
CA ILE A 473 0.73 16.78 -32.16
C ILE A 473 1.12 15.63 -33.11
N ASP A 474 1.75 14.57 -32.60
CA ASP A 474 2.23 13.45 -33.38
C ASP A 474 1.11 12.46 -33.80
N GLY A 475 -0.08 12.59 -33.17
CA GLY A 475 -1.26 11.78 -33.46
C GLY A 475 -1.14 10.31 -33.01
N ARG A 476 -0.10 9.95 -32.25
CA ARG A 476 0.16 8.58 -31.80
C ARG A 476 -0.20 8.43 -30.33
N PRO A 477 -0.85 7.33 -29.93
CA PRO A 477 -1.10 7.07 -28.52
C PRO A 477 0.19 6.66 -27.79
N ASP A 478 0.21 6.87 -26.46
CA ASP A 478 1.28 6.49 -25.55
C ASP A 478 2.61 7.24 -25.78
N THR A 479 2.49 8.50 -26.20
CA THR A 479 3.63 9.41 -26.38
C THR A 479 3.63 10.54 -25.33
N ALA A 480 4.73 11.28 -25.25
CA ALA A 480 4.92 12.30 -24.23
C ALA A 480 4.03 13.54 -24.40
N ASP A 481 3.48 13.75 -25.61
CA ASP A 481 2.58 14.85 -25.93
C ASP A 481 1.08 14.48 -25.85
N ASP A 482 0.77 13.24 -25.42
CA ASP A 482 -0.60 12.84 -25.09
C ASP A 482 -1.22 13.76 -24.03
N ILE A 483 -2.40 14.29 -24.33
CA ILE A 483 -3.14 15.17 -23.45
C ILE A 483 -4.23 14.39 -22.73
N ASN A 484 -4.14 14.31 -21.41
CA ASN A 484 -5.17 13.70 -20.57
C ASN A 484 -6.39 14.64 -20.46
N LEU A 485 -7.53 14.20 -20.95
CA LEU A 485 -8.79 14.96 -20.98
C LEU A 485 -9.69 14.68 -19.77
N GLY A 486 -9.28 13.76 -18.87
CA GLY A 486 -10.00 13.40 -17.69
C GLY A 486 -10.89 12.17 -17.84
N LEU A 487 -11.73 11.95 -16.82
CA LEU A 487 -12.66 10.83 -16.77
C LEU A 487 -13.81 11.00 -17.75
N VAL A 488 -14.20 9.88 -18.37
CA VAL A 488 -15.40 9.78 -19.20
C VAL A 488 -16.35 8.71 -18.66
N ASP A 489 -17.65 8.91 -18.90
CA ASP A 489 -18.68 7.95 -18.52
C ASP A 489 -18.75 6.84 -19.60
N ALA A 490 -18.05 5.74 -19.34
CA ALA A 490 -18.00 4.59 -20.22
C ALA A 490 -19.07 3.54 -19.82
N ALA A 491 -19.54 2.78 -20.81
CA ALA A 491 -20.28 1.55 -20.55
C ALA A 491 -19.27 0.42 -20.26
N TRP A 492 -19.49 -0.33 -19.19
CA TRP A 492 -18.58 -1.36 -18.72
C TRP A 492 -19.13 -2.76 -18.97
N SER A 493 -18.25 -3.67 -19.34
CA SER A 493 -18.56 -5.08 -19.54
C SER A 493 -17.34 -5.95 -19.19
N MET A 494 -17.56 -7.26 -19.07
CA MET A 494 -16.47 -8.23 -18.91
C MET A 494 -16.35 -9.11 -20.14
N GLU A 495 -15.16 -9.64 -20.37
CA GLU A 495 -14.84 -10.65 -21.37
C GLU A 495 -13.91 -11.70 -20.77
N GLU A 496 -13.98 -12.94 -21.27
CA GLU A 496 -13.05 -13.97 -20.84
C GLU A 496 -11.60 -13.55 -21.14
N TYR A 497 -10.69 -13.82 -20.20
CA TYR A 497 -9.27 -13.67 -20.43
C TYR A 497 -8.77 -14.73 -21.43
N ALA A 498 -9.49 -15.84 -21.53
CA ALA A 498 -9.28 -16.91 -22.51
C ALA A 498 -7.92 -17.60 -22.39
N ALA A 499 -7.41 -17.77 -21.15
CA ALA A 499 -6.15 -18.45 -20.90
C ALA A 499 -6.25 -19.99 -21.04
N THR A 500 -7.43 -20.55 -20.87
CA THR A 500 -7.68 -22.00 -20.93
C THR A 500 -8.92 -22.33 -21.74
N TYR A 501 -8.95 -23.57 -22.28
CA TYR A 501 -10.14 -24.07 -22.96
C TYR A 501 -11.28 -24.29 -21.95
N ASP A 502 -12.52 -23.96 -22.35
CA ASP A 502 -13.72 -24.01 -21.49
C ASP A 502 -13.62 -23.10 -20.25
N ASP A 503 -13.04 -21.92 -20.41
CA ASP A 503 -13.02 -20.91 -19.36
C ASP A 503 -14.44 -20.42 -19.06
N ASP A 504 -14.81 -20.39 -17.76
CA ASP A 504 -16.12 -19.96 -17.28
C ASP A 504 -16.00 -18.80 -16.26
N ASP A 505 -14.85 -18.16 -16.19
CA ASP A 505 -14.51 -17.18 -15.16
C ASP A 505 -15.44 -15.97 -15.19
N MET A 506 -15.69 -15.41 -16.37
CA MET A 506 -16.58 -14.25 -16.54
C MET A 506 -17.96 -14.46 -15.89
N ARG A 507 -18.46 -15.72 -15.88
CA ARG A 507 -19.76 -16.07 -15.33
C ARG A 507 -19.76 -16.14 -13.79
N PHE A 508 -18.64 -16.45 -13.16
CA PHE A 508 -18.59 -16.86 -11.76
C PHE A 508 -17.72 -16.00 -10.85
N VAL A 509 -16.73 -15.26 -11.38
CA VAL A 509 -15.79 -14.51 -10.54
C VAL A 509 -16.43 -13.35 -9.78
N GLY A 510 -17.55 -12.80 -10.27
CA GLY A 510 -18.25 -11.68 -9.65
C GLY A 510 -19.09 -10.89 -10.62
N ALA A 511 -19.45 -9.67 -10.23
CA ALA A 511 -20.28 -8.76 -11.02
C ALA A 511 -19.57 -7.41 -11.20
N LEU A 512 -19.61 -6.91 -12.43
CA LEU A 512 -19.16 -5.57 -12.80
C LEU A 512 -20.38 -4.66 -12.95
N ASP A 513 -20.38 -3.53 -12.26
CA ASP A 513 -21.39 -2.50 -12.46
C ASP A 513 -21.16 -1.81 -13.82
N ALA A 514 -22.16 -1.89 -14.69
CA ALA A 514 -22.08 -1.44 -16.08
C ALA A 514 -21.95 0.08 -16.24
N VAL A 515 -22.22 0.85 -15.19
CA VAL A 515 -22.18 2.33 -15.20
C VAL A 515 -20.93 2.85 -14.49
N THR A 516 -20.62 2.30 -13.32
CA THR A 516 -19.57 2.84 -12.45
C THR A 516 -18.20 2.19 -12.64
N GLY A 517 -18.14 1.03 -13.33
CA GLY A 517 -16.89 0.27 -13.47
C GLY A 517 -16.42 -0.38 -12.16
N ARG A 518 -17.30 -0.49 -11.16
CA ARG A 518 -16.99 -1.16 -9.90
C ARG A 518 -17.22 -2.66 -10.03
N PHE A 519 -16.19 -3.43 -9.76
CA PHE A 519 -16.28 -4.88 -9.69
C PHE A 519 -16.45 -5.34 -8.24
N THR A 520 -17.45 -6.21 -8.02
CA THR A 520 -17.70 -6.88 -6.74
C THR A 520 -17.50 -8.38 -6.92
N PRO A 521 -16.50 -8.99 -6.24
CA PRO A 521 -16.23 -10.42 -6.38
C PRO A 521 -17.35 -11.26 -5.75
N ASN A 522 -17.43 -12.51 -6.19
CA ASN A 522 -18.37 -13.48 -5.66
C ASN A 522 -17.94 -13.97 -4.26
N VAL A 523 -18.70 -14.91 -3.70
CA VAL A 523 -18.42 -15.53 -2.40
C VAL A 523 -17.23 -16.49 -2.49
N ASP A 524 -16.49 -16.64 -1.39
CA ASP A 524 -15.44 -17.64 -1.24
C ASP A 524 -16.03 -19.03 -1.00
N GLY A 525 -15.40 -20.05 -1.57
CA GLY A 525 -15.74 -21.46 -1.37
C GLY A 525 -16.09 -22.19 -2.66
N PRO A 526 -16.24 -23.52 -2.59
CA PRO A 526 -16.57 -24.35 -3.75
C PRO A 526 -17.90 -23.93 -4.38
N ASN A 527 -17.93 -23.84 -5.71
CA ASN A 527 -19.14 -23.55 -6.46
C ASN A 527 -19.54 -24.80 -7.27
N PRO A 528 -20.64 -25.48 -6.91
CA PRO A 528 -21.06 -26.72 -7.59
C PRO A 528 -21.49 -26.48 -9.05
N ASN A 529 -21.77 -25.22 -9.43
CA ASN A 529 -22.14 -24.86 -10.80
C ASN A 529 -20.91 -24.68 -11.71
N ARG A 530 -19.71 -24.67 -11.14
CA ARG A 530 -18.45 -24.61 -11.91
C ARG A 530 -17.90 -26.00 -12.15
N LYS A 531 -17.23 -26.18 -13.29
CA LYS A 531 -16.54 -27.45 -13.63
C LYS A 531 -15.55 -27.83 -12.50
N GLY A 532 -15.73 -29.02 -11.93
CA GLY A 532 -14.91 -29.50 -10.82
C GLY A 532 -15.16 -28.78 -9.49
N SER A 533 -16.32 -28.16 -9.32
CA SER A 533 -16.67 -27.40 -8.08
C SER A 533 -15.59 -26.41 -7.65
N ARG A 534 -14.91 -25.76 -8.61
CA ARG A 534 -13.88 -24.74 -8.33
C ARG A 534 -14.46 -23.59 -7.50
N ASN A 535 -13.59 -22.89 -6.77
CA ASN A 535 -13.93 -21.60 -6.16
C ASN A 535 -14.20 -20.54 -7.24
N ASN A 536 -14.86 -19.46 -6.87
CA ASN A 536 -15.20 -18.32 -7.74
C ASN A 536 -13.99 -17.39 -8.02
N VAL A 537 -12.83 -17.97 -8.23
CA VAL A 537 -11.58 -17.30 -8.59
C VAL A 537 -11.28 -17.48 -10.08
N GLY A 538 -10.50 -16.58 -10.65
CA GLY A 538 -10.12 -16.61 -12.06
C GLY A 538 -9.72 -15.24 -12.54
N ASP A 539 -9.64 -15.03 -13.85
CA ASP A 539 -9.29 -13.75 -14.42
C ASP A 539 -10.13 -13.39 -15.65
N VAL A 540 -10.37 -12.10 -15.81
CA VAL A 540 -11.21 -11.54 -16.88
C VAL A 540 -10.62 -10.24 -17.41
N TRP A 541 -11.01 -9.88 -18.63
CA TRP A 541 -10.88 -8.53 -19.12
C TRP A 541 -12.06 -7.69 -18.64
N VAL A 542 -11.77 -6.54 -18.03
CA VAL A 542 -12.73 -5.45 -17.80
C VAL A 542 -12.64 -4.49 -18.96
N VAL A 543 -13.74 -4.24 -19.64
CA VAL A 543 -13.81 -3.49 -20.88
C VAL A 543 -14.63 -2.24 -20.70
N ALA A 544 -14.04 -1.10 -21.04
CA ALA A 544 -14.70 0.19 -21.18
C ALA A 544 -15.05 0.47 -22.64
N LYS A 545 -16.26 0.92 -22.91
CA LYS A 545 -16.72 1.41 -24.21
C LYS A 545 -17.25 2.83 -24.03
N TYR A 546 -16.70 3.77 -24.77
CA TYR A 546 -17.10 5.17 -24.76
C TYR A 546 -17.36 5.66 -26.18
N THR A 547 -18.46 6.37 -26.39
CA THR A 547 -18.76 7.00 -27.67
C THR A 547 -18.68 8.51 -27.48
N PRO A 548 -17.67 9.18 -28.07
CA PRO A 548 -17.57 10.64 -28.03
C PRO A 548 -18.80 11.30 -28.67
N GLU A 549 -19.09 12.53 -28.24
CA GLU A 549 -20.15 13.32 -28.86
C GLU A 549 -19.91 13.51 -30.37
N PRO A 550 -20.98 13.54 -31.17
CA PRO A 550 -20.88 13.74 -32.61
C PRO A 550 -20.12 15.02 -32.96
N GLN A 551 -19.27 14.95 -33.97
CA GLN A 551 -18.53 16.09 -34.50
C GLN A 551 -19.04 16.48 -35.89
N GLY A 552 -19.40 17.76 -36.05
CA GLY A 552 -19.91 18.26 -37.32
C GLY A 552 -21.12 17.49 -37.87
N GLY A 553 -21.98 16.99 -36.96
CA GLY A 553 -23.16 16.19 -37.30
C GLY A 553 -22.89 14.73 -37.69
N LYS A 554 -21.62 14.27 -37.64
CA LYS A 554 -21.27 12.87 -37.91
C LYS A 554 -21.12 12.09 -36.60
N PRO A 555 -21.73 10.90 -36.47
CA PRO A 555 -21.50 10.03 -35.33
C PRO A 555 -20.01 9.69 -35.16
N ALA A 556 -19.51 9.78 -33.94
CA ALA A 556 -18.18 9.32 -33.64
C ALA A 556 -18.14 7.79 -33.50
N ALA A 557 -17.05 7.17 -33.89
CA ALA A 557 -16.82 5.77 -33.64
C ALA A 557 -16.66 5.51 -32.13
N ALA A 558 -17.18 4.39 -31.66
CA ALA A 558 -16.99 4.00 -30.26
C ALA A 558 -15.53 3.63 -30.00
N LEU A 559 -14.96 4.21 -28.98
CA LEU A 559 -13.63 3.89 -28.46
C LEU A 559 -13.73 2.76 -27.44
N ARG A 560 -12.70 1.92 -27.38
CA ARG A 560 -12.68 0.76 -26.50
C ARG A 560 -11.29 0.61 -25.88
N ALA A 561 -11.28 0.31 -24.59
CA ALA A 561 -10.06 -0.06 -23.86
C ALA A 561 -10.38 -1.16 -22.84
N ARG A 562 -9.37 -1.84 -22.37
CA ARG A 562 -9.55 -2.93 -21.41
C ARG A 562 -8.45 -2.95 -20.36
N ALA A 563 -8.74 -3.56 -19.22
CA ALA A 563 -7.81 -3.84 -18.13
C ALA A 563 -7.93 -5.30 -17.71
N HIS A 564 -6.85 -5.87 -17.22
CA HIS A 564 -6.86 -7.23 -16.69
C HIS A 564 -7.27 -7.21 -15.21
N LEU A 565 -8.25 -8.04 -14.83
CA LEU A 565 -8.68 -8.23 -13.46
C LEU A 565 -8.44 -9.68 -13.03
N LEU A 566 -7.58 -9.87 -12.02
CA LEU A 566 -7.38 -11.14 -11.34
C LEU A 566 -8.28 -11.20 -10.10
N VAL A 567 -9.13 -12.22 -10.02
CA VAL A 567 -9.94 -12.53 -8.83
C VAL A 567 -9.33 -13.72 -8.12
N THR A 568 -8.93 -13.55 -6.87
CA THR A 568 -8.21 -14.57 -6.09
C THR A 568 -8.87 -14.85 -4.75
N VAL A 569 -8.33 -15.80 -4.00
CA VAL A 569 -8.80 -16.19 -2.66
C VAL A 569 -8.61 -15.08 -1.64
N PRO A 570 -9.31 -15.10 -0.50
CA PRO A 570 -9.10 -14.16 0.60
C PRO A 570 -7.66 -14.17 1.11
N LEU A 571 -7.26 -13.10 1.79
CA LEU A 571 -6.04 -13.12 2.59
C LEU A 571 -6.33 -13.85 3.90
N PHE A 572 -5.97 -15.13 3.97
CA PHE A 572 -6.15 -15.96 5.17
C PHE A 572 -5.23 -15.53 6.31
N MET A 573 -4.07 -14.98 5.99
CA MET A 573 -3.16 -14.36 6.96
C MET A 573 -3.20 -12.84 6.79
N ARG A 574 -3.86 -12.19 7.72
CA ARG A 574 -3.84 -10.73 7.83
C ARG A 574 -2.76 -10.32 8.83
N PHE A 575 -1.82 -9.57 8.35
CA PHE A 575 -0.93 -8.79 9.20
C PHE A 575 -1.59 -7.43 9.39
N ASP A 576 -2.74 -7.38 10.06
CA ASP A 576 -3.51 -6.14 10.16
C ASP A 576 -2.72 -5.05 10.86
N PRO A 577 -2.35 -3.99 10.16
CA PRO A 577 -1.99 -2.76 10.79
C PRO A 577 -3.28 -2.06 11.19
N THR A 578 -3.74 -2.25 12.37
CA THR A 578 -4.70 -1.33 12.96
C THR A 578 -3.92 -0.18 13.52
N VAL A 579 -3.61 0.78 12.69
CA VAL A 579 -2.92 1.97 13.10
C VAL A 579 -3.90 3.11 13.21
N GLY A 580 -3.63 3.98 14.11
CA GLY A 580 -4.50 5.05 14.50
C GLY A 580 -5.05 4.79 15.89
N THR A 581 -6.02 5.55 16.25
CA THR A 581 -6.66 5.51 17.57
C THR A 581 -7.54 4.27 17.80
N ALA A 582 -7.64 3.38 16.80
CA ALA A 582 -8.32 2.10 16.99
C ALA A 582 -7.44 1.19 17.83
N PRO A 583 -7.89 0.82 19.00
CA PRO A 583 -7.14 -0.04 19.89
C PRO A 583 -7.05 -1.46 19.34
N LEU A 584 -6.20 -2.27 19.97
CA LEU A 584 -6.18 -3.73 19.88
C LEU A 584 -7.55 -4.39 20.18
N ASP A 585 -8.52 -3.61 20.59
CA ASP A 585 -9.90 -3.97 20.94
C ASP A 585 -10.85 -3.98 19.73
N SER A 586 -10.44 -3.69 18.51
CA SER A 586 -11.26 -4.07 17.36
C SER A 586 -11.55 -5.56 17.47
N PRO A 587 -12.83 -5.98 17.49
CA PRO A 587 -13.16 -7.38 17.68
C PRO A 587 -12.34 -8.18 16.67
N ARG A 588 -11.58 -9.17 17.17
CA ARG A 588 -10.91 -10.14 16.30
C ARG A 588 -11.96 -10.59 15.33
N SER A 589 -11.72 -10.44 14.03
CA SER A 589 -12.58 -11.09 13.06
C SER A 589 -12.71 -12.53 13.50
N PRO A 590 -13.92 -13.03 13.82
CA PRO A 590 -14.09 -14.38 14.29
C PRO A 590 -13.57 -15.29 13.18
N GLY A 591 -12.50 -16.03 13.41
CA GLY A 591 -12.04 -16.97 12.41
C GLY A 591 -10.56 -17.35 12.39
N VAL A 592 -9.71 -16.82 13.26
CA VAL A 592 -8.37 -17.40 13.43
C VAL A 592 -8.33 -18.17 14.74
N ARG A 593 -9.02 -19.30 14.79
CA ARG A 593 -8.56 -20.44 15.58
C ARG A 593 -7.70 -21.26 14.63
N GLN A 594 -6.45 -21.50 15.02
CA GLN A 594 -5.61 -22.53 14.43
C GLN A 594 -6.27 -23.89 14.56
#